data_fd1affc4a091fcbd968f164460c3cfd0
#
_entry.id   fd1affc4a091fcbd968f164460c3cfd0
#
_cell.length_a   1.000
_cell.length_b   1.000
_cell.length_c   1.000
_cell.angle_alpha   90.00
_cell.angle_beta   90.00
_cell.angle_gamma   90.00
#
_symmetry.space_group_name_H-M   'P 1'
#
loop_
_entity.id
_entity.type
_entity.pdbx_description
1 polymer ?
#
loop_
_entity_poly.entity_id
_entity_poly.type
_entity_poly.pdbx_seq_one_letter_code
_entity_poly.pdbx_strand_id
1 'polypeptide(L)'
;MTNAASENDRVDYAISRRRFLGSTALVVLPAICGGCTDNGPPIVDLPRVANKTIALPLGDFPALAKVGGSIIGRADGYAHPIVVARVDDGSYAALDAICTHQACVVEYNALNLTLDCPCHGSSYEVDGRVINGPAVLPLKDFTATSDGAILTITLP
;
A
#
# COMPACT_ATOMS: atom_id res chain seq x y z
N MET A 1 -5.30 39.24 66.84
CA MET A 1 -3.91 39.04 67.26
C MET A 1 -3.16 38.44 66.08
N THR A 2 -2.37 39.31 65.48
CA THR A 2 -1.06 39.22 64.89
C THR A 2 -0.96 38.22 63.69
N ASN A 3 -0.97 38.72 62.48
CA ASN A 3 0.12 39.33 61.74
C ASN A 3 1.34 38.41 61.52
N ALA A 4 1.58 38.04 60.28
CA ALA A 4 2.91 38.22 59.70
C ALA A 4 2.88 37.90 58.21
N ALA A 5 3.20 38.91 57.43
CA ALA A 5 3.66 38.82 56.08
C ALA A 5 5.09 38.27 56.06
N SER A 6 5.44 37.65 54.96
CA SER A 6 6.83 37.51 54.50
C SER A 6 6.75 37.04 53.05
N GLU A 7 7.07 37.81 52.16
CA GLU A 7 8.37 38.23 51.60
C GLU A 7 8.71 37.44 50.36
N ASN A 8 8.44 38.04 49.31
CA ASN A 8 9.15 38.29 48.07
C ASN A 8 10.48 37.51 47.90
N ASP A 9 10.48 36.50 47.11
CA ASP A 9 11.72 35.94 46.56
C ASP A 9 11.76 36.22 45.05
N ARG A 10 12.30 37.40 44.75
CA ARG A 10 12.76 37.77 43.41
C ARG A 10 14.02 36.97 43.13
N VAL A 11 13.90 35.97 42.33
CA VAL A 11 15.09 35.31 41.74
C VAL A 11 15.61 36.21 40.62
N ASP A 12 16.65 36.97 40.95
CA ASP A 12 17.42 37.74 39.96
C ASP A 12 18.09 36.79 38.96
N TYR A 13 17.55 36.74 37.75
CA TYR A 13 18.16 36.05 36.66
C TYR A 13 19.27 36.93 36.05
N ALA A 14 20.43 36.90 36.68
CA ALA A 14 21.63 37.52 36.13
C ALA A 14 22.13 36.71 34.92
N ILE A 15 21.77 37.17 33.70
CA ILE A 15 22.33 36.63 32.47
C ILE A 15 23.80 37.01 32.39
N SER A 16 24.68 36.08 32.71
CA SER A 16 26.13 36.22 32.54
C SER A 16 26.46 36.15 31.04
N ARG A 17 26.75 37.35 30.49
CA ARG A 17 27.34 37.50 29.15
C ARG A 17 28.81 37.13 29.19
N ARG A 18 29.14 35.86 29.14
CA ARG A 18 30.54 35.49 28.85
C ARG A 18 30.63 34.26 27.97
N ARG A 19 31.20 34.51 26.78
CA ARG A 19 31.88 33.57 25.88
C ARG A 19 31.02 32.59 25.12
N PHE A 20 30.46 33.07 24.01
CA PHE A 20 30.22 32.26 22.82
C PHE A 20 31.37 32.56 21.83
N LEU A 21 32.49 31.89 22.01
CA LEU A 21 33.54 31.82 21.00
C LEU A 21 33.72 30.37 20.62
N GLY A 22 33.33 30.07 19.37
CA GLY A 22 34.01 29.09 18.57
C GLY A 22 33.50 27.65 18.65
N SER A 23 32.52 27.34 17.83
CA SER A 23 32.53 26.10 17.06
C SER A 23 31.48 26.27 15.97
N THR A 24 31.92 26.65 14.78
CA THR A 24 31.16 26.49 13.56
C THR A 24 31.09 25.00 13.27
N ALA A 25 30.19 24.29 13.94
CA ALA A 25 29.76 22.99 13.50
C ALA A 25 28.98 23.23 12.20
N LEU A 26 29.65 22.99 11.08
CA LEU A 26 29.01 22.87 9.79
C LEU A 26 28.02 21.71 9.88
N VAL A 27 26.78 22.00 10.28
CA VAL A 27 25.69 21.03 10.17
C VAL A 27 25.46 20.87 8.68
N VAL A 28 26.11 19.88 8.07
CA VAL A 28 25.71 19.35 6.78
C VAL A 28 24.37 18.70 7.02
N LEU A 29 23.30 19.47 6.83
CA LEU A 29 21.97 18.89 6.66
C LEU A 29 22.07 17.97 5.44
N PRO A 30 21.86 16.66 5.58
CA PRO A 30 21.66 15.85 4.40
C PRO A 30 20.46 16.50 3.71
N ALA A 31 20.67 16.95 2.47
CA ALA A 31 19.57 17.26 1.59
C ALA A 31 18.74 15.99 1.52
N ILE A 32 17.63 15.97 2.25
CA ILE A 32 16.59 14.98 2.07
C ILE A 32 16.06 15.33 0.68
N CYS A 33 16.71 14.78 -0.35
CA CYS A 33 16.05 14.59 -1.62
C CYS A 33 14.79 13.84 -1.25
N GLY A 34 13.66 14.55 -1.23
CA GLY A 34 12.37 13.91 -1.16
C GLY A 34 12.36 12.90 -2.30
N GLY A 35 12.69 11.65 -1.97
CA GLY A 35 12.56 10.56 -2.92
C GLY A 35 11.16 10.66 -3.45
N CYS A 36 11.00 10.59 -4.77
CA CYS A 36 9.73 10.21 -5.36
C CYS A 36 9.31 8.96 -4.62
N THR A 37 8.44 9.10 -3.63
CA THR A 37 7.78 7.95 -3.06
C THR A 37 6.93 7.45 -4.20
N ASP A 38 7.30 6.29 -4.74
CA ASP A 38 6.38 5.49 -5.53
C ASP A 38 5.17 5.25 -4.62
N ASN A 39 4.18 6.14 -4.69
CA ASN A 39 2.96 6.08 -3.89
C ASN A 39 2.00 4.98 -4.42
N GLY A 40 2.54 4.01 -5.13
CA GLY A 40 1.82 2.83 -5.52
C GLY A 40 1.69 1.85 -4.34
N PRO A 41 0.71 0.96 -4.37
CA PRO A 41 0.57 -0.08 -3.36
C PRO A 41 1.81 -0.97 -3.33
N PRO A 42 2.19 -1.52 -2.17
CA PRO A 42 3.32 -2.41 -2.06
C PRO A 42 3.09 -3.65 -2.94
N ILE A 43 4.06 -3.93 -3.81
CA ILE A 43 4.02 -5.12 -4.66
C ILE A 43 4.84 -6.21 -3.98
N VAL A 44 4.24 -7.37 -3.74
CA VAL A 44 4.87 -8.53 -3.11
C VAL A 44 5.33 -9.55 -4.17
N ASP A 45 6.27 -10.41 -3.81
CA ASP A 45 6.64 -11.52 -4.66
C ASP A 45 5.64 -12.67 -4.51
N LEU A 46 5.11 -13.13 -5.63
CA LEU A 46 4.25 -14.31 -5.70
C LEU A 46 5.08 -15.54 -6.10
N PRO A 47 4.61 -16.75 -5.77
CA PRO A 47 5.20 -17.96 -6.29
C PRO A 47 5.30 -17.95 -7.82
N ARG A 48 6.31 -18.64 -8.34
CA ARG A 48 6.57 -18.75 -9.77
C ARG A 48 5.41 -19.42 -10.51
N VAL A 49 5.13 -18.97 -11.72
CA VAL A 49 4.20 -19.64 -12.61
C VAL A 49 4.73 -21.02 -13.00
N ALA A 50 3.94 -22.05 -12.73
CA ALA A 50 4.19 -23.42 -13.14
C ALA A 50 2.98 -23.99 -13.84
N ASN A 51 3.13 -24.52 -15.06
CA ASN A 51 2.02 -25.08 -15.84
C ASN A 51 0.80 -24.13 -15.97
N LYS A 52 1.08 -22.83 -16.21
CA LYS A 52 0.06 -21.76 -16.25
C LYS A 52 -0.67 -21.51 -14.92
N THR A 53 -0.19 -21.99 -13.82
CA THR A 53 -0.77 -21.75 -12.49
C THR A 53 0.20 -21.09 -11.54
N ILE A 54 -0.35 -20.33 -10.60
CA ILE A 54 0.36 -19.78 -9.44
C ILE A 54 -0.34 -20.37 -8.22
N ALA A 55 0.41 -21.09 -7.39
CA ALA A 55 -0.11 -21.66 -6.14
C ALA A 55 0.35 -20.79 -4.97
N LEU A 56 -0.56 -20.07 -4.32
CA LEU A 56 -0.30 -19.21 -3.18
C LEU A 56 -0.67 -19.94 -1.89
N PRO A 57 0.28 -20.29 -1.02
CA PRO A 57 -0.02 -20.73 0.33
C PRO A 57 -0.65 -19.56 1.11
N LEU A 58 -1.91 -19.65 1.46
CA LEU A 58 -2.64 -18.54 2.11
C LEU A 58 -2.04 -18.11 3.44
N GLY A 59 -1.33 -19.02 4.12
CA GLY A 59 -0.60 -18.72 5.35
C GLY A 59 0.55 -17.70 5.17
N ASP A 60 1.11 -17.60 3.97
CA ASP A 60 2.21 -16.67 3.66
C ASP A 60 1.68 -15.26 3.32
N PHE A 61 0.37 -15.13 3.09
CA PHE A 61 -0.27 -13.89 2.68
C PHE A 61 -1.37 -13.46 3.69
N PRO A 62 -1.02 -12.98 4.88
CA PRO A 62 -1.97 -12.66 5.94
C PRO A 62 -3.01 -11.60 5.55
N ALA A 63 -2.72 -10.76 4.56
CA ALA A 63 -3.69 -9.81 4.02
C ALA A 63 -4.92 -10.52 3.43
N LEU A 64 -4.76 -11.74 2.88
CA LEU A 64 -5.86 -12.54 2.30
C LEU A 64 -6.63 -13.36 3.34
N ALA A 65 -6.26 -13.29 4.63
CA ALA A 65 -6.95 -14.03 5.70
C ALA A 65 -8.35 -13.50 6.01
N LYS A 66 -8.66 -12.26 5.61
CA LYS A 66 -9.95 -11.60 5.87
C LYS A 66 -10.64 -11.23 4.56
N VAL A 67 -11.96 -11.32 4.54
CA VAL A 67 -12.79 -10.75 3.46
C VAL A 67 -12.48 -9.25 3.35
N GLY A 68 -12.32 -8.76 2.15
CA GLY A 68 -11.89 -7.40 1.85
C GLY A 68 -10.36 -7.21 1.82
N GLY A 69 -9.58 -8.20 2.23
CA GLY A 69 -8.13 -8.16 2.13
C GLY A 69 -7.65 -8.39 0.70
N SER A 70 -6.55 -7.75 0.33
CA SER A 70 -5.96 -7.88 -1.01
C SER A 70 -4.44 -7.75 -0.98
N ILE A 71 -3.82 -8.23 -2.04
CA ILE A 71 -2.40 -8.06 -2.35
C ILE A 71 -2.25 -7.71 -3.82
N ILE A 72 -1.16 -7.03 -4.16
CA ILE A 72 -0.70 -6.89 -5.53
C ILE A 72 0.69 -7.54 -5.57
N GLY A 73 0.87 -8.48 -6.47
CA GLY A 73 2.11 -9.24 -6.51
C GLY A 73 2.63 -9.50 -7.92
N ARG A 74 3.93 -9.82 -8.01
CA ARG A 74 4.59 -10.24 -9.25
C ARG A 74 4.97 -11.71 -9.15
N ALA A 75 4.69 -12.47 -10.19
CA ALA A 75 5.09 -13.86 -10.32
C ALA A 75 6.10 -14.02 -11.46
N ASP A 76 7.19 -14.72 -11.22
CA ASP A 76 8.10 -15.11 -12.29
C ASP A 76 7.34 -15.95 -13.34
N GLY A 77 7.43 -15.54 -14.59
CA GLY A 77 6.71 -16.19 -15.71
C GLY A 77 5.40 -15.52 -16.08
N TYR A 78 5.03 -14.39 -15.43
CA TYR A 78 3.97 -13.50 -15.90
C TYR A 78 4.48 -12.05 -15.96
N ALA A 79 4.13 -11.30 -17.02
CA ALA A 79 4.77 -10.02 -17.31
C ALA A 79 4.28 -8.88 -16.41
N HIS A 80 3.05 -8.95 -15.93
CA HIS A 80 2.39 -7.88 -15.19
C HIS A 80 2.20 -8.24 -13.70
N PRO A 81 2.03 -7.26 -12.81
CA PRO A 81 1.53 -7.54 -11.48
C PRO A 81 0.09 -8.07 -11.55
N ILE A 82 -0.25 -8.90 -10.57
CA ILE A 82 -1.59 -9.48 -10.40
C ILE A 82 -2.16 -8.93 -9.11
N VAL A 83 -3.38 -8.42 -9.16
CA VAL A 83 -4.15 -8.09 -7.96
C VAL A 83 -4.94 -9.34 -7.55
N VAL A 84 -4.85 -9.71 -6.27
CA VAL A 84 -5.60 -10.79 -5.67
C VAL A 84 -6.38 -10.23 -4.50
N ALA A 85 -7.69 -10.45 -4.47
CA ALA A 85 -8.56 -9.96 -3.41
C ALA A 85 -9.46 -11.09 -2.89
N ARG A 86 -9.64 -11.16 -1.57
CA ARG A 86 -10.67 -12.02 -0.96
C ARG A 86 -11.99 -11.26 -0.95
N VAL A 87 -12.87 -11.59 -1.88
CA VAL A 87 -14.13 -10.87 -2.10
C VAL A 87 -15.28 -11.37 -1.24
N ASP A 88 -15.22 -12.64 -0.82
CA ASP A 88 -16.19 -13.24 0.08
C ASP A 88 -15.55 -14.41 0.83
N ASP A 89 -16.30 -15.07 1.72
CA ASP A 89 -15.79 -16.25 2.43
C ASP A 89 -15.52 -17.39 1.45
N GLY A 90 -14.25 -17.78 1.36
CA GLY A 90 -13.75 -18.77 0.40
C GLY A 90 -13.69 -18.33 -1.07
N SER A 91 -14.07 -17.09 -1.40
CA SER A 91 -14.07 -16.56 -2.76
C SER A 91 -12.99 -15.52 -2.99
N TYR A 92 -12.26 -15.63 -4.09
CA TYR A 92 -11.16 -14.77 -4.46
C TYR A 92 -11.31 -14.27 -5.88
N ALA A 93 -10.95 -13.00 -6.11
CA ALA A 93 -10.75 -12.43 -7.42
C ALA A 93 -9.25 -12.32 -7.70
N ALA A 94 -8.83 -12.65 -8.91
CA ALA A 94 -7.45 -12.49 -9.35
C ALA A 94 -7.45 -11.90 -10.77
N LEU A 95 -6.81 -10.73 -10.95
CA LEU A 95 -6.81 -10.01 -12.21
C LEU A 95 -5.44 -9.43 -12.53
N ASP A 96 -5.20 -9.18 -13.81
CA ASP A 96 -4.08 -8.33 -14.23
C ASP A 96 -4.25 -6.95 -13.61
N ALA A 97 -3.26 -6.50 -12.87
CA ALA A 97 -3.35 -5.23 -12.14
C ALA A 97 -3.02 -4.01 -13.00
N ILE A 98 -2.85 -4.17 -14.31
CA ILE A 98 -2.50 -3.07 -15.22
C ILE A 98 -3.76 -2.45 -15.82
N CYS A 99 -4.03 -1.21 -15.46
CA CYS A 99 -5.14 -0.42 -16.00
C CYS A 99 -5.05 -0.32 -17.54
N THR A 100 -6.14 -0.67 -18.21
CA THR A 100 -6.21 -0.69 -19.67
C THR A 100 -6.25 0.69 -20.33
N HIS A 101 -6.32 1.78 -19.53
CA HIS A 101 -6.23 3.15 -20.05
C HIS A 101 -4.78 3.57 -20.30
N GLN A 102 -3.93 3.65 -19.25
CA GLN A 102 -2.54 4.12 -19.33
C GLN A 102 -1.60 3.34 -18.40
N ALA A 103 -1.81 2.07 -18.26
CA ALA A 103 -0.91 1.13 -17.59
C ALA A 103 -0.54 1.44 -16.13
N CYS A 104 -1.34 2.26 -15.42
CA CYS A 104 -1.20 2.39 -13.97
C CYS A 104 -1.64 1.10 -13.27
N VAL A 105 -1.08 0.84 -12.09
CA VAL A 105 -1.52 -0.27 -11.26
C VAL A 105 -2.85 0.06 -10.61
N VAL A 106 -3.83 -0.86 -10.74
CA VAL A 106 -5.13 -0.74 -10.06
C VAL A 106 -5.06 -1.30 -8.65
N GLU A 107 -5.93 -0.81 -7.78
CA GLU A 107 -6.03 -1.21 -6.38
C GLU A 107 -7.43 -1.74 -6.07
N TYR A 108 -7.52 -2.73 -5.18
CA TYR A 108 -8.81 -3.25 -4.75
C TYR A 108 -9.43 -2.37 -3.67
N ASN A 109 -10.68 -1.98 -3.88
CA ASN A 109 -11.49 -1.22 -2.96
C ASN A 109 -12.52 -2.14 -2.30
N ALA A 110 -12.25 -2.54 -1.08
CA ALA A 110 -13.11 -3.46 -0.33
C ALA A 110 -14.48 -2.89 0.04
N LEU A 111 -14.63 -1.55 0.08
CA LEU A 111 -15.92 -0.92 0.41
C LEU A 111 -16.91 -1.02 -0.74
N ASN A 112 -16.42 -0.91 -1.96
CA ASN A 112 -17.24 -0.91 -3.17
C ASN A 112 -17.17 -2.25 -3.92
N LEU A 113 -16.26 -3.14 -3.54
CA LEU A 113 -15.92 -4.38 -4.25
C LEU A 113 -15.50 -4.09 -5.70
N THR A 114 -14.64 -3.08 -5.89
CA THR A 114 -14.16 -2.62 -7.19
C THR A 114 -12.64 -2.66 -7.26
N LEU A 115 -12.13 -2.57 -8.47
CA LEU A 115 -10.72 -2.30 -8.75
C LEU A 115 -10.61 -0.88 -9.29
N ASP A 116 -9.95 0.00 -8.54
CA ASP A 116 -9.89 1.41 -8.85
C ASP A 116 -8.50 1.79 -9.36
N CYS A 117 -8.45 2.56 -10.44
CA CYS A 117 -7.21 3.10 -10.99
C CYS A 117 -6.95 4.50 -10.44
N PRO A 118 -5.89 4.72 -9.62
CA PRO A 118 -5.67 6.01 -8.96
C PRO A 118 -5.25 7.13 -9.91
N CYS A 119 -4.76 6.79 -11.11
CA CYS A 119 -4.22 7.79 -12.03
C CYS A 119 -5.29 8.67 -12.68
N HIS A 120 -6.37 8.05 -13.18
CA HIS A 120 -7.39 8.78 -13.97
C HIS A 120 -8.82 8.36 -13.61
N GLY A 121 -9.01 7.59 -12.53
CA GLY A 121 -10.34 7.28 -12.00
C GLY A 121 -11.11 6.20 -12.76
N SER A 122 -10.45 5.38 -13.60
CA SER A 122 -11.11 4.19 -14.13
C SER A 122 -11.42 3.22 -13.01
N SER A 123 -12.60 2.59 -13.05
CA SER A 123 -12.98 1.55 -12.09
C SER A 123 -13.54 0.33 -12.80
N TYR A 124 -13.36 -0.83 -12.17
CA TYR A 124 -13.72 -2.12 -12.73
C TYR A 124 -14.41 -2.98 -11.67
N GLU A 125 -15.30 -3.85 -12.11
CA GLU A 125 -15.83 -4.95 -11.31
C GLU A 125 -14.73 -5.95 -10.94
N VAL A 126 -14.98 -6.80 -9.95
CA VAL A 126 -14.05 -7.88 -9.55
C VAL A 126 -13.90 -8.98 -10.60
N ASP A 127 -14.68 -8.97 -11.66
CA ASP A 127 -14.55 -9.82 -12.86
C ASP A 127 -13.87 -9.09 -14.03
N GLY A 128 -13.35 -7.88 -13.80
CA GLY A 128 -12.61 -7.08 -14.76
C GLY A 128 -13.45 -6.17 -15.66
N ARG A 129 -14.77 -6.24 -15.67
CA ARG A 129 -15.62 -5.36 -16.49
C ARG A 129 -15.46 -3.89 -16.08
N VAL A 130 -15.42 -2.99 -17.06
CA VAL A 130 -15.35 -1.54 -16.81
C VAL A 130 -16.67 -1.05 -16.23
N ILE A 131 -16.59 -0.39 -15.08
CA ILE A 131 -17.70 0.37 -14.47
C ILE A 131 -17.64 1.83 -14.93
N ASN A 132 -16.44 2.44 -14.81
CA ASN A 132 -16.21 3.84 -15.12
C ASN A 132 -14.92 4.01 -15.92
N GLY A 133 -14.98 4.88 -16.95
CA GLY A 133 -13.82 5.25 -17.76
C GLY A 133 -12.83 6.17 -17.03
N PRO A 134 -11.76 6.58 -17.74
CA PRO A 134 -11.57 6.56 -19.20
C PRO A 134 -11.16 5.22 -19.83
N ALA A 135 -10.89 4.16 -19.07
CA ALA A 135 -10.68 2.83 -19.64
C ALA A 135 -11.92 2.34 -20.40
N VAL A 136 -11.71 1.67 -21.53
CA VAL A 136 -12.80 1.13 -22.37
C VAL A 136 -12.71 -0.40 -22.54
N LEU A 137 -11.58 -1.00 -22.13
CA LEU A 137 -11.36 -2.44 -22.19
C LEU A 137 -11.37 -3.02 -20.78
N PRO A 138 -11.88 -4.24 -20.58
CA PRO A 138 -11.84 -4.91 -19.30
C PRO A 138 -10.41 -5.23 -18.86
N LEU A 139 -10.21 -5.42 -17.56
CA LEU A 139 -9.03 -6.09 -17.04
C LEU A 139 -9.11 -7.58 -17.39
N LYS A 140 -7.95 -8.20 -17.54
CA LYS A 140 -7.88 -9.64 -17.72
C LYS A 140 -8.07 -10.33 -16.39
N ASP A 141 -9.09 -11.14 -16.27
CA ASP A 141 -9.39 -11.97 -15.12
C ASP A 141 -8.73 -13.35 -15.20
N PHE A 142 -8.48 -13.95 -14.05
CA PHE A 142 -7.90 -15.28 -13.90
C PHE A 142 -8.82 -16.12 -13.02
N THR A 143 -8.93 -17.40 -13.34
CA THR A 143 -9.66 -18.32 -12.47
C THR A 143 -8.88 -18.49 -11.16
N ALA A 144 -9.52 -18.20 -10.03
CA ALA A 144 -8.97 -18.34 -8.70
C ALA A 144 -9.80 -19.38 -7.92
N THR A 145 -9.15 -20.45 -7.45
CA THR A 145 -9.79 -21.52 -6.66
C THR A 145 -9.00 -21.80 -5.39
N SER A 146 -9.68 -21.98 -4.27
CA SER A 146 -9.03 -22.24 -2.98
C SER A 146 -9.53 -23.54 -2.36
N ASP A 147 -8.61 -24.28 -1.75
CA ASP A 147 -8.91 -25.43 -0.88
C ASP A 147 -8.89 -25.07 0.61
N GLY A 148 -8.74 -23.77 0.92
CA GLY A 148 -8.64 -23.24 2.28
C GLY A 148 -7.21 -23.10 2.79
N ALA A 149 -6.23 -23.77 2.18
CA ALA A 149 -4.79 -23.67 2.51
C ALA A 149 -4.01 -23.01 1.37
N ILE A 150 -4.35 -23.39 0.14
CA ILE A 150 -3.70 -22.90 -1.09
C ILE A 150 -4.75 -22.24 -1.98
N LEU A 151 -4.41 -21.04 -2.46
CA LEU A 151 -5.15 -20.39 -3.53
C LEU A 151 -4.43 -20.65 -4.85
N THR A 152 -5.10 -21.32 -5.78
CA THR A 152 -4.57 -21.59 -7.13
C THR A 152 -5.15 -20.60 -8.11
N ILE A 153 -4.28 -19.81 -8.76
CA ILE A 153 -4.63 -18.88 -9.83
C ILE A 153 -4.22 -19.51 -11.15
N THR A 154 -5.17 -19.66 -12.08
CA THR A 154 -4.93 -20.22 -13.40
C THR A 154 -4.87 -19.11 -14.44
N LEU A 155 -3.72 -19.00 -15.10
CA LEU A 155 -3.49 -18.07 -16.20
C LEU A 155 -4.01 -18.68 -17.53
N PRO A 156 -4.48 -17.88 -18.49
CA PRO A 156 -5.00 -18.34 -19.77
C PRO A 156 -3.94 -18.94 -20.71
#